data_e6c26628ad8e222c4716eb0a5f437480
#
_entry.id   e6c26628ad8e222c4716eb0a5f437480
#
_cell.length_a   1.000
_cell.length_b   1.000
_cell.length_c   1.000
_cell.angle_alpha   90.00
_cell.angle_beta   90.00
_cell.angle_gamma   90.00
#
_symmetry.space_group_name_H-M   'P 1'
#
loop_
_entity.id
_entity.type
_entity.pdbx_description
1 polymer ?
#
loop_
_entity_poly.entity_id
_entity_poly.type
_entity_poly.pdbx_seq_one_letter_code
_entity_poly.pdbx_strand_id
1 'polypeptide(L)'
;MHATAAEVDHGSPRKLRGSIRDTRHLRTLDELDGRTRASQRTRELLSSIHADLGGLDRLTQAQIQLAQRAAVLGALLEDRETRWAAGEPFDLDEYLSAINAQRRVFATLGLKREPRDVTPAIDSYLAHQARSEPTGGDLEVGP
;
A
#
# COMPACT_ATOMS: atom_id res chain seq x y z
N MET A 1 -21.38 37.12 -63.53
CA MET A 1 -20.99 37.26 -62.07
C MET A 1 -21.46 36.02 -61.38
N HIS A 2 -20.54 35.05 -61.19
CA HIS A 2 -20.81 33.77 -60.51
C HIS A 2 -20.29 33.86 -59.10
N ALA A 3 -21.17 33.77 -58.11
CA ALA A 3 -20.82 33.63 -56.71
C ALA A 3 -20.64 32.13 -56.41
N THR A 4 -19.43 31.78 -56.03
CA THR A 4 -19.08 30.43 -55.60
C THR A 4 -19.47 30.25 -54.14
N ALA A 5 -20.42 29.36 -53.86
CA ALA A 5 -20.77 28.96 -52.49
C ALA A 5 -19.66 28.13 -51.89
N ALA A 6 -19.12 28.56 -50.76
CA ALA A 6 -18.18 27.79 -49.95
C ALA A 6 -18.95 26.70 -49.22
N GLU A 7 -18.62 25.47 -49.53
CA GLU A 7 -19.08 24.24 -48.83
C GLU A 7 -18.48 24.17 -47.44
N VAL A 8 -19.30 24.30 -46.41
CA VAL A 8 -18.91 24.15 -45.02
C VAL A 8 -18.91 22.65 -44.69
N ASP A 9 -17.74 22.06 -44.60
CA ASP A 9 -17.54 20.69 -44.13
C ASP A 9 -17.99 20.58 -42.66
N HIS A 10 -19.15 20.00 -42.45
CA HIS A 10 -19.62 19.59 -41.13
C HIS A 10 -18.89 18.32 -40.69
N GLY A 11 -17.67 18.49 -40.15
CA GLY A 11 -16.91 17.42 -39.49
C GLY A 11 -17.81 16.69 -38.48
N SER A 12 -18.12 15.45 -38.79
CA SER A 12 -18.85 14.53 -37.93
C SER A 12 -18.23 14.49 -36.52
N PRO A 13 -19.02 14.59 -35.46
CA PRO A 13 -18.48 14.50 -34.10
C PRO A 13 -17.84 13.11 -33.90
N ARG A 14 -16.53 13.09 -33.72
CA ARG A 14 -15.80 11.90 -33.27
C ARG A 14 -16.44 11.41 -31.98
N LYS A 15 -17.22 10.34 -32.08
CA LYS A 15 -17.72 9.59 -30.93
C LYS A 15 -16.49 9.14 -30.11
N LEU A 16 -16.24 9.85 -29.04
CA LEU A 16 -15.43 9.36 -27.94
C LEU A 16 -16.15 8.10 -27.42
N ARG A 17 -15.80 6.95 -28.00
CA ARG A 17 -16.09 5.64 -27.39
C ARG A 17 -15.22 5.52 -26.15
N GLY A 18 -15.53 6.29 -25.12
CA GLY A 18 -15.18 5.94 -23.76
C GLY A 18 -15.90 4.63 -23.48
N SER A 19 -15.17 3.53 -23.52
CA SER A 19 -15.63 2.26 -22.98
C SER A 19 -16.16 2.56 -21.58
N ILE A 20 -17.46 2.52 -21.39
CA ILE A 20 -18.09 2.40 -20.08
C ILE A 20 -17.64 1.03 -19.59
N ARG A 21 -16.47 1.00 -18.97
CA ARG A 21 -15.97 -0.20 -18.29
C ARG A 21 -17.00 -0.53 -17.25
N ASP A 22 -17.40 -1.77 -17.25
CA ASP A 22 -18.38 -2.35 -16.36
C ASP A 22 -18.15 -1.85 -14.92
N THR A 23 -19.00 -0.90 -14.48
CA THR A 23 -18.92 -0.29 -13.14
C THR A 23 -19.36 -1.24 -12.04
N ARG A 24 -19.70 -2.48 -12.39
CA ARG A 24 -20.15 -3.52 -11.45
C ARG A 24 -19.00 -4.19 -10.71
N HIS A 25 -17.76 -4.03 -11.19
CA HIS A 25 -16.59 -4.61 -10.53
C HIS A 25 -15.86 -3.54 -9.72
N LEU A 26 -15.99 -3.63 -8.39
CA LEU A 26 -15.25 -2.80 -7.46
C LEU A 26 -13.78 -3.26 -7.44
N ARG A 27 -12.87 -2.40 -7.85
CA ARG A 27 -11.43 -2.69 -7.78
C ARG A 27 -10.90 -2.44 -6.38
N THR A 28 -10.15 -3.40 -5.88
CA THR A 28 -9.42 -3.29 -4.60
C THR A 28 -7.92 -3.10 -4.83
N LEU A 29 -7.18 -2.71 -3.79
CA LEU A 29 -5.72 -2.59 -3.88
C LEU A 29 -5.03 -3.93 -4.19
N ASP A 30 -5.66 -5.04 -3.83
CA ASP A 30 -5.12 -6.39 -4.09
C ASP A 30 -5.13 -6.75 -5.58
N GLU A 31 -6.02 -6.11 -6.36
CA GLU A 31 -6.12 -6.31 -7.82
C GLU A 31 -5.18 -5.41 -8.61
N LEU A 32 -4.42 -4.52 -7.94
CA LEU A 32 -3.46 -3.67 -8.64
C LEU A 32 -2.35 -4.52 -9.26
N ASP A 33 -2.08 -4.25 -10.54
CA ASP A 33 -0.89 -4.79 -11.20
C ASP A 33 0.36 -4.37 -10.42
N GLY A 34 1.02 -5.36 -9.79
CA GLY A 34 2.21 -5.14 -8.98
C GLY A 34 3.44 -4.68 -9.76
N ARG A 35 3.33 -4.50 -11.08
CA ARG A 35 4.44 -4.11 -11.96
C ARG A 35 4.69 -2.60 -11.95
N THR A 36 3.70 -1.78 -11.59
CA THR A 36 3.90 -0.33 -11.55
C THR A 36 4.68 0.08 -10.31
N ARG A 37 5.58 1.08 -10.45
CA ARG A 37 6.34 1.64 -9.31
C ARG A 37 5.42 2.17 -8.21
N ALA A 38 4.32 2.82 -8.58
CA ALA A 38 3.33 3.31 -7.62
C ALA A 38 2.72 2.18 -6.80
N SER A 39 2.36 1.05 -7.44
CA SER A 39 1.83 -0.12 -6.75
C SER A 39 2.86 -0.76 -5.82
N GLN A 40 4.11 -0.90 -6.28
CA GLN A 40 5.21 -1.42 -5.46
C GLN A 40 5.44 -0.54 -4.24
N ARG A 41 5.57 0.79 -4.45
CA ARG A 41 5.78 1.74 -3.36
C ARG A 41 4.64 1.76 -2.35
N THR A 42 3.40 1.72 -2.83
CA THR A 42 2.23 1.63 -1.95
C THR A 42 2.28 0.38 -1.07
N ARG A 43 2.65 -0.79 -1.62
CA ARG A 43 2.77 -2.04 -0.84
C ARG A 43 3.91 -1.99 0.19
N GLU A 44 5.05 -1.41 -0.16
CA GLU A 44 6.17 -1.21 0.76
C GLU A 44 5.75 -0.34 1.95
N LEU A 45 5.13 0.81 1.68
CA LEU A 45 4.63 1.70 2.73
C LEU A 45 3.57 1.02 3.60
N LEU A 46 2.64 0.30 2.99
CA LEU A 46 1.61 -0.45 3.70
C LEU A 46 2.21 -1.51 4.63
N SER A 47 3.18 -2.28 4.13
CA SER A 47 3.89 -3.27 4.92
C SER A 47 4.61 -2.66 6.11
N SER A 48 5.27 -1.50 5.92
CA SER A 48 5.95 -0.77 6.99
C SER A 48 4.96 -0.26 8.03
N ILE A 49 3.84 0.33 7.61
CA ILE A 49 2.79 0.82 8.52
C ILE A 49 2.21 -0.34 9.35
N HIS A 50 1.92 -1.49 8.72
CA HIS A 50 1.43 -2.66 9.44
C HIS A 50 2.44 -3.15 10.48
N ALA A 51 3.74 -3.18 10.14
CA ALA A 51 4.79 -3.56 11.06
C ALA A 51 4.89 -2.61 12.26
N ASP A 52 4.78 -1.29 12.02
CA ASP A 52 4.82 -0.27 13.08
C ASP A 52 3.61 -0.35 14.01
N LEU A 53 2.45 -0.78 13.50
CA LEU A 53 1.23 -1.00 14.27
C LEU A 53 1.19 -2.36 15.00
N GLY A 54 2.29 -3.12 15.00
CA GLY A 54 2.40 -4.40 15.72
C GLY A 54 2.08 -5.64 14.91
N GLY A 55 1.81 -5.51 13.60
CA GLY A 55 1.52 -6.61 12.68
C GLY A 55 0.05 -6.72 12.31
N LEU A 56 -0.20 -7.28 11.14
CA LEU A 56 -1.53 -7.34 10.52
C LEU A 56 -2.55 -8.12 11.37
N ASP A 57 -2.10 -9.14 12.07
CA ASP A 57 -2.88 -10.01 12.95
C ASP A 57 -3.47 -9.29 14.18
N ARG A 58 -2.91 -8.14 14.54
CA ARG A 58 -3.35 -7.33 15.69
C ARG A 58 -4.23 -6.15 15.29
N LEU A 59 -4.37 -5.87 14.00
CA LEU A 59 -5.12 -4.72 13.52
C LEU A 59 -6.61 -5.00 13.36
N THR A 60 -7.40 -4.03 13.76
CA THR A 60 -8.82 -4.02 13.42
C THR A 60 -9.01 -3.73 11.92
N GLN A 61 -10.15 -4.14 11.36
CA GLN A 61 -10.48 -3.84 9.97
C GLN A 61 -10.45 -2.34 9.65
N ALA A 62 -10.84 -1.50 10.60
CA ALA A 62 -10.78 -0.04 10.44
C ALA A 62 -9.33 0.46 10.34
N GLN A 63 -8.44 -0.06 11.18
CA GLN A 63 -7.00 0.26 11.12
C GLN A 63 -6.36 -0.19 9.82
N ILE A 64 -6.70 -1.39 9.33
CA ILE A 64 -6.22 -1.89 8.03
C ILE A 64 -6.64 -0.93 6.90
N GLN A 65 -7.90 -0.51 6.87
CA GLN A 65 -8.38 0.42 5.85
C GLN A 65 -7.72 1.81 5.95
N LEU A 66 -7.46 2.31 7.17
CA LEU A 66 -6.75 3.57 7.36
C LEU A 66 -5.28 3.45 6.94
N ALA A 67 -4.61 2.34 7.26
CA ALA A 67 -3.24 2.07 6.84
C ALA A 67 -3.12 2.03 5.30
N GLN A 68 -4.07 1.41 4.61
CA GLN A 68 -4.13 1.43 3.14
C GLN A 68 -4.22 2.85 2.58
N ARG A 69 -5.06 3.71 3.15
CA ARG A 69 -5.18 5.11 2.72
C ARG A 69 -3.92 5.91 3.01
N ALA A 70 -3.29 5.68 4.16
CA ALA A 70 -2.02 6.32 4.51
C ALA A 70 -0.92 5.94 3.51
N ALA A 71 -0.83 4.68 3.12
CA ALA A 71 0.16 4.19 2.15
C ALA A 71 -0.06 4.76 0.75
N VAL A 72 -1.32 4.82 0.28
CA VAL A 72 -1.66 5.42 -1.02
C VAL A 72 -1.32 6.91 -1.04
N LEU A 73 -1.71 7.65 0.01
CA LEU A 73 -1.37 9.08 0.13
C LEU A 73 0.14 9.30 0.20
N GLY A 74 0.88 8.45 0.90
CA GLY A 74 2.34 8.50 0.97
C GLY A 74 2.97 8.36 -0.42
N ALA A 75 2.60 7.33 -1.17
CA ALA A 75 3.13 7.11 -2.52
C ALA A 75 2.76 8.25 -3.49
N LEU A 76 1.56 8.82 -3.37
CA LEU A 76 1.12 9.97 -4.17
C LEU A 76 1.94 11.22 -3.86
N LEU A 77 2.19 11.51 -2.58
CA LEU A 77 2.96 12.67 -2.16
C LEU A 77 4.42 12.55 -2.61
N GLU A 78 5.05 11.39 -2.44
CA GLU A 78 6.41 11.12 -2.93
C GLU A 78 6.54 11.33 -4.45
N ASP A 79 5.55 10.88 -5.25
CA ASP A 79 5.55 11.12 -6.70
C ASP A 79 5.46 12.62 -7.02
N ARG A 80 4.59 13.36 -6.32
CA ARG A 80 4.45 14.81 -6.48
C ARG A 80 5.73 15.57 -6.13
N GLU A 81 6.35 15.23 -5.00
CA GLU A 81 7.62 15.82 -4.55
C GLU A 81 8.75 15.57 -5.56
N THR A 82 8.82 14.35 -6.09
CA THR A 82 9.82 13.97 -7.08
C THR A 82 9.65 14.76 -8.39
N ARG A 83 8.41 14.91 -8.87
CA ARG A 83 8.09 15.70 -10.06
C ARG A 83 8.43 17.17 -9.88
N TRP A 84 8.09 17.74 -8.73
CA TRP A 84 8.46 19.10 -8.40
C TRP A 84 9.97 19.30 -8.40
N ALA A 85 10.72 18.38 -7.79
CA ALA A 85 12.18 18.41 -7.80
C ALA A 85 12.78 18.28 -9.21
N ALA A 86 12.06 17.64 -10.14
CA ALA A 86 12.42 17.55 -11.55
C ALA A 86 12.04 18.82 -12.37
N GLY A 87 11.42 19.83 -11.74
CA GLY A 87 11.03 21.08 -12.38
C GLY A 87 9.65 21.04 -13.05
N GLU A 88 8.82 20.04 -12.75
CA GLU A 88 7.45 19.98 -13.26
C GLU A 88 6.52 20.98 -12.54
N PRO A 89 5.42 21.42 -13.18
CA PRO A 89 4.42 22.26 -12.54
C PRO A 89 3.86 21.61 -11.27
N PHE A 90 3.67 22.42 -10.24
CA PHE A 90 3.27 21.95 -8.92
C PHE A 90 2.06 22.72 -8.40
N ASP A 91 1.00 22.00 -8.05
CA ASP A 91 -0.17 22.54 -7.38
C ASP A 91 0.02 22.46 -5.87
N LEU A 92 0.33 23.60 -5.25
CA LEU A 92 0.59 23.71 -3.82
C LEU A 92 -0.68 23.43 -3.00
N ASP A 93 -1.85 23.85 -3.44
CA ASP A 93 -3.11 23.70 -2.69
C ASP A 93 -3.53 22.22 -2.64
N GLU A 94 -3.44 21.52 -3.77
CA GLU A 94 -3.69 20.08 -3.84
C GLU A 94 -2.70 19.31 -2.95
N TYR A 95 -1.43 19.67 -2.98
CA TYR A 95 -0.39 19.05 -2.17
C TYR A 95 -0.63 19.26 -0.67
N LEU A 96 -0.90 20.49 -0.23
CA LEU A 96 -1.20 20.80 1.17
C LEU A 96 -2.47 20.08 1.66
N SER A 97 -3.48 19.96 0.79
CA SER A 97 -4.69 19.20 1.08
C SER A 97 -4.39 17.72 1.32
N ALA A 98 -3.55 17.12 0.48
CA ALA A 98 -3.15 15.72 0.60
C ALA A 98 -2.30 15.47 1.87
N ILE A 99 -1.34 16.35 2.19
CA ILE A 99 -0.56 16.28 3.44
C ILE A 99 -1.47 16.37 4.66
N ASN A 100 -2.42 17.30 4.67
CA ASN A 100 -3.35 17.44 5.77
C ASN A 100 -4.26 16.21 5.94
N ALA A 101 -4.68 15.59 4.84
CA ALA A 101 -5.42 14.35 4.86
C ALA A 101 -4.57 13.20 5.45
N GLN A 102 -3.33 13.03 4.99
CA GLN A 102 -2.41 12.02 5.50
C GLN A 102 -2.12 12.21 6.99
N ARG A 103 -1.86 13.45 7.43
CA ARG A 103 -1.64 13.76 8.84
C ARG A 103 -2.82 13.34 9.72
N ARG A 104 -4.07 13.56 9.27
CA ARG A 104 -5.27 13.14 10.02
C ARG A 104 -5.37 11.61 10.12
N VAL A 105 -5.05 10.91 9.04
CA VAL A 105 -5.04 9.44 9.04
C VAL A 105 -4.00 8.92 10.04
N PHE A 106 -2.77 9.43 10.01
CA PHE A 106 -1.74 9.05 10.97
C PHE A 106 -2.07 9.43 12.42
N ALA A 107 -2.70 10.58 12.64
CA ALA A 107 -3.17 10.96 13.97
C ALA A 107 -4.20 9.97 14.53
N THR A 108 -5.05 9.40 13.67
CA THR A 108 -6.05 8.39 14.06
C THR A 108 -5.42 7.02 14.29
N LEU A 109 -4.44 6.63 13.47
CA LEU A 109 -3.71 5.36 13.63
C LEU A 109 -2.78 5.36 14.85
N GLY A 110 -2.31 6.54 15.27
CA GLY A 110 -1.24 6.71 16.24
C GLY A 110 0.13 6.73 15.57
N LEU A 111 1.07 7.49 16.15
CA LEU A 111 2.44 7.64 15.65
C LEU A 111 3.45 6.79 16.45
N LYS A 112 3.00 6.15 17.52
CA LYS A 112 3.87 5.29 18.33
C LYS A 112 3.94 3.91 17.68
N ARG A 113 5.17 3.44 17.51
CA ARG A 113 5.41 2.06 17.12
C ARG A 113 4.97 1.12 18.23
N GLU A 114 4.06 0.22 17.93
CA GLU A 114 3.66 -0.84 18.85
C GLU A 114 4.73 -1.96 18.83
N PRO A 115 5.26 -2.35 19.99
CA PRO A 115 6.22 -3.44 20.05
C PRO A 115 5.54 -4.75 19.61
N ARG A 116 6.15 -5.42 18.65
CA ARG A 116 5.74 -6.77 18.29
C ARG A 116 6.18 -7.72 19.40
N ASP A 117 5.25 -8.48 19.96
CA ASP A 117 5.57 -9.58 20.84
C ASP A 117 6.26 -10.69 20.04
N VAL A 118 7.57 -10.80 20.22
CA VAL A 118 8.41 -11.83 19.58
C VAL A 118 8.73 -12.97 20.56
N THR A 119 8.09 -12.99 21.74
CA THR A 119 8.29 -14.04 22.72
C THR A 119 7.77 -15.34 22.12
N PRO A 120 8.64 -16.36 21.89
CA PRO A 120 8.17 -17.67 21.44
C PRO A 120 7.19 -18.22 22.46
N ALA A 121 6.10 -18.80 22.00
CA ALA A 121 5.18 -19.49 22.90
C ALA A 121 5.99 -20.50 23.72
N ILE A 122 5.75 -20.56 25.04
CA ILE A 122 6.50 -21.40 25.97
C ILE A 122 6.55 -22.86 25.49
N ASP A 123 5.47 -23.31 24.84
CA ASP A 123 5.35 -24.64 24.24
C ASP A 123 6.37 -24.88 23.11
N SER A 124 6.66 -23.86 22.29
CA SER A 124 7.67 -23.98 21.22
C SER A 124 9.08 -24.01 21.78
N TYR A 125 9.33 -23.28 22.86
CA TYR A 125 10.60 -23.31 23.57
C TYR A 125 10.84 -24.66 24.21
N LEU A 126 9.85 -25.21 24.92
CA LEU A 126 9.94 -26.54 25.57
C LEU A 126 10.11 -27.66 24.53
N ALA A 127 9.41 -27.56 23.38
CA ALA A 127 9.56 -28.51 22.29
C ALA A 127 10.98 -28.48 21.66
N HIS A 128 11.60 -27.32 21.63
CA HIS A 128 12.99 -27.18 21.14
C HIS A 128 13.98 -27.77 22.16
N GLN A 129 13.76 -27.51 23.43
CA GLN A 129 14.61 -28.01 24.50
C GLN A 129 14.56 -29.55 24.61
N ALA A 130 13.37 -30.14 24.50
CA ALA A 130 13.18 -31.59 24.47
C ALA A 130 13.87 -32.31 23.29
N ARG A 131 14.09 -31.61 22.17
CA ARG A 131 14.86 -32.13 21.02
C ARG A 131 16.37 -31.98 21.19
N SER A 132 16.80 -31.09 22.04
CA SER A 132 18.22 -30.75 22.23
C SER A 132 18.89 -31.56 23.34
N GLU A 133 18.12 -32.31 24.15
CA GLU A 133 18.71 -33.21 25.13
C GLU A 133 19.28 -34.46 24.42
N PRO A 134 20.61 -34.69 24.44
CA PRO A 134 21.18 -35.92 23.92
C PRO A 134 20.71 -37.05 24.82
N THR A 135 20.09 -38.06 24.24
CA THR A 135 19.80 -39.34 24.89
C THR A 135 21.09 -39.82 25.57
N GLY A 136 21.11 -39.71 26.91
CA GLY A 136 22.24 -40.07 27.72
C GLY A 136 22.66 -41.50 27.44
N GLY A 137 23.96 -41.64 27.18
CA GLY A 137 24.58 -42.87 26.79
C GLY A 137 24.38 -44.00 27.79
N ASP A 138 24.24 -45.18 27.24
CA ASP A 138 24.39 -46.44 27.87
C ASP A 138 25.71 -46.50 28.63
N LEU A 139 25.64 -46.49 29.94
CA LEU A 139 26.76 -46.95 30.80
C LEU A 139 26.80 -48.46 30.69
N GLU A 140 27.57 -48.93 29.71
CA GLU A 140 27.99 -50.33 29.65
C GLU A 140 28.93 -50.58 30.80
N VAL A 141 28.43 -51.26 31.86
CA VAL A 141 29.23 -51.83 32.92
C VAL A 141 29.72 -53.20 32.46
N GLY A 142 30.95 -53.28 31.97
CA GLY A 142 31.62 -54.52 31.64
C GLY A 142 32.17 -55.21 32.93
N PRO A 143 32.41 -56.54 32.92
CA PRO A 143 32.65 -57.37 34.03
C PRO A 143 34.05 -57.16 34.72
#